data_2555dcf855dde060045d3a5415dad1fa
#
_entry.id   2555dcf855dde060045d3a5415dad1fa
#
_cell.length_a   1.000
_cell.length_b   1.000
_cell.length_c   1.000
_cell.angle_alpha   90.00
_cell.angle_beta   90.00
_cell.angle_gamma   90.00
#
_symmetry.space_group_name_H-M   'P 1'
#
loop_
_entity.id
_entity.type
_entity.pdbx_description
1 polymer ?
#
loop_
_entity_poly.entity_id
_entity_poly.type
_entity_poly.pdbx_seq_one_letter_code
_entity_poly.pdbx_strand_id
1 'polypeptide(L)'
;MDVAEIISRLAAQGPLSVEAIKAARENRAAAVPAFLEVIEACRSPDATQLTLDAGFLIFHLLGEWREKLAYRPLAALLRSPEQAELLLGDGITETSHQVMAAVFDGDPQPLYDIIRDPQADQFVRSRMCDALAVVTLAGELSREEAARFLRTCYSELMPRYDCFVWQGWQSAIALLGLAEMRDLVKQAFDRGFVDPSWLGFHHFEKDLEGAISNSSEFVDSLKREFRLFGDTVEELSDWHCFSEKYLEEVEEREKQREERRQWLFEGDETSRPTRLETLQRIFAPATNPNKHVGRNDPCPCGSGKKYKKCCLQAEPVPIVQTFKPRSAA
;
A
#
# COMPACT_ATOMS: atom_id res chain seq x y z
N MET A 1 -12.90 21.97 -20.68
CA MET A 1 -11.85 20.92 -20.74
C MET A 1 -12.53 19.67 -21.28
N ASP A 2 -12.03 19.06 -22.34
CA ASP A 2 -12.54 17.78 -22.81
C ASP A 2 -12.04 16.61 -21.95
N VAL A 3 -12.59 15.41 -22.12
CA VAL A 3 -12.27 14.26 -21.28
C VAL A 3 -10.82 13.80 -21.44
N ALA A 4 -10.26 13.88 -22.66
CA ALA A 4 -8.87 13.49 -22.90
C ALA A 4 -7.89 14.45 -22.20
N GLU A 5 -8.18 15.75 -22.24
CA GLU A 5 -7.42 16.77 -21.50
C GLU A 5 -7.56 16.57 -19.99
N ILE A 6 -8.75 16.23 -19.47
CA ILE A 6 -8.96 15.91 -18.05
C ILE A 6 -8.05 14.77 -17.65
N ILE A 7 -8.09 13.63 -18.35
CA ILE A 7 -7.26 12.45 -18.05
C ILE A 7 -5.77 12.80 -18.09
N SER A 8 -5.33 13.55 -19.09
CA SER A 8 -3.94 14.00 -19.21
C SER A 8 -3.50 14.85 -18.02
N ARG A 9 -4.37 15.72 -17.50
CA ARG A 9 -4.07 16.55 -16.32
C ARG A 9 -4.14 15.76 -15.01
N LEU A 10 -5.00 14.76 -14.91
CA LEU A 10 -5.02 13.84 -13.76
C LEU A 10 -3.77 12.98 -13.70
N ALA A 11 -3.14 12.69 -14.86
CA ALA A 11 -1.88 11.98 -14.95
C ALA A 11 -0.64 12.85 -14.70
N ALA A 12 -0.80 14.17 -14.62
CA ALA A 12 0.35 15.07 -14.43
C ALA A 12 0.94 14.91 -13.03
N GLN A 13 2.25 14.69 -12.97
CA GLN A 13 2.98 14.71 -11.70
C GLN A 13 3.02 16.13 -11.15
N GLY A 14 2.87 16.25 -9.84
CA GLY A 14 2.87 17.56 -9.19
C GLY A 14 1.84 17.67 -8.07
N PRO A 15 1.44 18.87 -7.70
CA PRO A 15 0.36 19.10 -6.74
C PRO A 15 -0.94 18.48 -7.20
N LEU A 16 -1.82 18.17 -6.25
CA LEU A 16 -3.13 17.62 -6.56
C LEU A 16 -3.87 18.45 -7.62
N SER A 17 -4.25 17.84 -8.72
CA SER A 17 -4.86 18.51 -9.89
C SER A 17 -6.32 18.93 -9.63
N VAL A 18 -6.54 19.88 -8.70
CA VAL A 18 -7.87 20.32 -8.25
C VAL A 18 -8.73 20.83 -9.43
N GLU A 19 -8.14 21.52 -10.39
CA GLU A 19 -8.87 22.01 -11.58
C GLU A 19 -9.33 20.87 -12.48
N ALA A 20 -8.50 19.83 -12.67
CA ALA A 20 -8.89 18.66 -13.45
C ALA A 20 -9.97 17.85 -12.72
N ILE A 21 -9.89 17.71 -11.39
CA ILE A 21 -10.93 17.08 -10.58
C ILE A 21 -12.26 17.82 -10.72
N LYS A 22 -12.27 19.16 -10.63
CA LYS A 22 -13.47 19.97 -10.84
C LYS A 22 -14.04 19.80 -12.24
N ALA A 23 -13.19 19.85 -13.26
CA ALA A 23 -13.62 19.65 -14.64
C ALA A 23 -14.18 18.23 -14.88
N ALA A 24 -13.62 17.21 -14.21
CA ALA A 24 -14.15 15.84 -14.25
C ALA A 24 -15.55 15.76 -13.64
N ARG A 25 -15.78 16.42 -12.49
CA ARG A 25 -17.10 16.51 -11.84
C ARG A 25 -18.15 17.15 -12.75
N GLU A 26 -17.80 18.26 -13.42
CA GLU A 26 -18.69 18.97 -14.36
C GLU A 26 -19.01 18.13 -15.60
N ASN A 27 -18.12 17.24 -16.01
CA ASN A 27 -18.24 16.39 -17.19
C ASN A 27 -18.49 14.92 -16.86
N ARG A 28 -18.96 14.58 -15.65
CA ARG A 28 -19.07 13.21 -15.12
C ARG A 28 -19.64 12.22 -16.11
N ALA A 29 -20.76 12.56 -16.78
CA ALA A 29 -21.43 11.64 -17.69
C ALA A 29 -20.56 11.21 -18.89
N ALA A 30 -19.69 12.11 -19.38
CA ALA A 30 -18.74 11.80 -20.44
C ALA A 30 -17.46 11.18 -19.91
N ALA A 31 -17.05 11.52 -18.67
CA ALA A 31 -15.83 11.03 -18.05
C ALA A 31 -15.92 9.57 -17.61
N VAL A 32 -17.07 9.13 -17.07
CA VAL A 32 -17.23 7.77 -16.52
C VAL A 32 -16.82 6.68 -17.51
N PRO A 33 -17.30 6.62 -18.76
CA PRO A 33 -16.88 5.59 -19.71
C PRO A 33 -15.36 5.58 -19.94
N ALA A 34 -14.75 6.74 -20.14
CA ALA A 34 -13.32 6.86 -20.38
C ALA A 34 -12.50 6.51 -19.12
N PHE A 35 -13.00 6.82 -17.93
CA PHE A 35 -12.36 6.44 -16.66
C PHE A 35 -12.36 4.93 -16.46
N LEU A 36 -13.44 4.25 -16.82
CA LEU A 36 -13.50 2.79 -16.80
C LEU A 36 -12.50 2.16 -17.77
N GLU A 37 -12.30 2.76 -18.96
CA GLU A 37 -11.25 2.32 -19.91
C GLU A 37 -9.85 2.49 -19.31
N VAL A 38 -9.57 3.60 -18.61
CA VAL A 38 -8.28 3.80 -17.90
C VAL A 38 -8.08 2.74 -16.81
N ILE A 39 -9.10 2.47 -15.99
CA ILE A 39 -9.01 1.42 -14.95
C ILE A 39 -8.75 0.06 -15.57
N GLU A 40 -9.39 -0.27 -16.69
CA GLU A 40 -9.13 -1.53 -17.41
C GLU A 40 -7.69 -1.56 -17.96
N ALA A 41 -7.18 -0.44 -18.49
CA ALA A 41 -5.79 -0.33 -18.94
C ALA A 41 -4.78 -0.48 -17.79
N CYS A 42 -5.09 -0.01 -16.57
CA CYS A 42 -4.25 -0.20 -15.38
C CYS A 42 -4.07 -1.67 -14.99
N ARG A 43 -4.96 -2.56 -15.41
CA ARG A 43 -4.87 -4.01 -15.17
C ARG A 43 -3.84 -4.71 -16.06
N SER A 44 -3.40 -4.05 -17.12
CA SER A 44 -2.38 -4.62 -18.01
C SER A 44 -1.01 -4.62 -17.32
N PRO A 45 -0.22 -5.72 -17.45
CA PRO A 45 1.18 -5.71 -17.04
C PRO A 45 2.04 -4.67 -17.77
N ASP A 46 1.58 -4.22 -18.94
CA ASP A 46 2.24 -3.19 -19.76
C ASP A 46 1.68 -1.77 -19.53
N ALA A 47 0.90 -1.57 -18.45
CA ALA A 47 0.37 -0.26 -18.11
C ALA A 47 1.50 0.77 -17.99
N THR A 48 1.35 1.90 -18.67
CA THR A 48 2.35 2.98 -18.60
C THR A 48 2.22 3.73 -17.28
N GLN A 49 3.32 4.37 -16.84
CA GLN A 49 3.27 5.22 -15.64
C GLN A 49 2.19 6.30 -15.76
N LEU A 50 2.05 6.93 -16.92
CA LEU A 50 1.00 7.92 -17.17
C LEU A 50 -0.41 7.36 -16.96
N THR A 51 -0.65 6.10 -17.36
CA THR A 51 -1.93 5.42 -17.16
C THR A 51 -2.18 5.18 -15.67
N LEU A 52 -1.15 4.76 -14.92
CA LEU A 52 -1.23 4.51 -13.49
C LEU A 52 -1.45 5.82 -12.71
N ASP A 53 -0.71 6.88 -13.05
CA ASP A 53 -0.86 8.20 -12.41
C ASP A 53 -2.28 8.77 -12.58
N ALA A 54 -2.86 8.69 -13.79
CA ALA A 54 -4.26 9.03 -14.02
C ALA A 54 -5.21 8.11 -13.24
N GLY A 55 -4.93 6.81 -13.27
CA GLY A 55 -5.74 5.76 -12.65
C GLY A 55 -5.89 5.95 -11.13
N PHE A 56 -4.85 6.44 -10.45
CA PHE A 56 -4.91 6.74 -9.01
C PHE A 56 -6.01 7.75 -8.67
N LEU A 57 -6.04 8.91 -9.33
CA LEU A 57 -7.08 9.91 -9.10
C LEU A 57 -8.45 9.47 -9.62
N ILE A 58 -8.49 8.73 -10.73
CA ILE A 58 -9.71 8.16 -11.28
C ILE A 58 -10.35 7.14 -10.33
N PHE A 59 -9.55 6.29 -9.67
CA PHE A 59 -10.01 5.36 -8.65
C PHE A 59 -10.79 6.08 -7.55
N HIS A 60 -10.24 7.18 -7.04
CA HIS A 60 -10.85 7.97 -5.98
C HIS A 60 -12.09 8.75 -6.46
N LEU A 61 -12.05 9.32 -7.67
CA LEU A 61 -13.19 10.01 -8.27
C LEU A 61 -14.38 9.06 -8.50
N LEU A 62 -14.14 7.84 -8.94
CA LEU A 62 -15.19 6.82 -9.09
C LEU A 62 -15.81 6.47 -7.71
N GLY A 63 -15.00 6.43 -6.67
CA GLY A 63 -15.46 6.28 -5.28
C GLY A 63 -16.31 7.45 -4.80
N GLU A 64 -15.83 8.68 -5.00
CA GLU A 64 -16.57 9.91 -4.67
C GLU A 64 -17.94 9.93 -5.35
N TRP A 65 -17.97 9.54 -6.61
CA TRP A 65 -19.20 9.53 -7.41
C TRP A 65 -20.11 8.34 -7.11
N ARG A 66 -19.66 7.37 -6.31
CA ARG A 66 -20.38 6.13 -6.04
C ARG A 66 -20.78 5.43 -7.34
N GLU A 67 -19.82 5.35 -8.28
CA GLU A 67 -20.06 4.83 -9.62
C GLU A 67 -20.10 3.30 -9.59
N LYS A 68 -21.29 2.72 -9.57
CA LYS A 68 -21.50 1.27 -9.41
C LYS A 68 -20.91 0.45 -10.57
N LEU A 69 -20.81 1.04 -11.77
CA LEU A 69 -20.16 0.38 -12.92
C LEU A 69 -18.67 0.14 -12.70
N ALA A 70 -18.04 0.89 -11.78
CA ALA A 70 -16.63 0.72 -11.44
C ALA A 70 -16.36 -0.45 -10.50
N TYR A 71 -17.36 -0.94 -9.77
CA TYR A 71 -17.17 -1.93 -8.71
C TYR A 71 -16.44 -3.19 -9.18
N ARG A 72 -16.89 -3.82 -10.27
CA ARG A 72 -16.29 -5.05 -10.79
C ARG A 72 -14.93 -4.84 -11.45
N PRO A 73 -14.71 -3.79 -12.26
CA PRO A 73 -13.37 -3.43 -12.76
C PRO A 73 -12.36 -3.18 -11.64
N LEU A 74 -12.74 -2.43 -10.59
CA LEU A 74 -11.86 -2.16 -9.46
C LEU A 74 -11.58 -3.42 -8.63
N ALA A 75 -12.58 -4.26 -8.39
CA ALA A 75 -12.40 -5.54 -7.72
C ALA A 75 -11.43 -6.46 -8.50
N ALA A 76 -11.54 -6.50 -9.83
CA ALA A 76 -10.65 -7.27 -10.68
C ALA A 76 -9.20 -6.74 -10.64
N LEU A 77 -9.01 -5.42 -10.59
CA LEU A 77 -7.71 -4.77 -10.44
C LEU A 77 -7.09 -5.11 -9.07
N LEU A 78 -7.83 -4.98 -8.00
CA LEU A 78 -7.36 -5.24 -6.63
C LEU A 78 -6.98 -6.71 -6.37
N ARG A 79 -7.49 -7.65 -7.17
CA ARG A 79 -7.06 -9.07 -7.11
C ARG A 79 -5.68 -9.32 -7.69
N SER A 80 -5.10 -8.37 -8.41
CA SER A 80 -3.76 -8.45 -9.01
C SER A 80 -2.77 -7.69 -8.13
N PRO A 81 -1.95 -8.36 -7.29
CA PRO A 81 -1.12 -7.69 -6.28
C PRO A 81 -0.19 -6.63 -6.88
N GLU A 82 0.46 -6.97 -8.00
CA GLU A 82 1.41 -6.08 -8.67
C GLU A 82 0.71 -4.81 -9.19
N GLN A 83 -0.44 -4.96 -9.86
CA GLN A 83 -1.19 -3.83 -10.40
C GLN A 83 -1.83 -2.98 -9.30
N ALA A 84 -2.33 -3.61 -8.25
CA ALA A 84 -2.88 -2.90 -7.08
C ALA A 84 -1.80 -2.04 -6.40
N GLU A 85 -0.60 -2.60 -6.18
CA GLU A 85 0.53 -1.89 -5.59
C GLU A 85 1.02 -0.76 -6.50
N LEU A 86 1.18 -1.01 -7.81
CA LEU A 86 1.62 0.00 -8.77
C LEU A 86 0.63 1.16 -8.89
N LEU A 87 -0.67 0.89 -8.77
CA LEU A 87 -1.71 1.92 -8.89
C LEU A 87 -1.89 2.71 -7.60
N LEU A 88 -1.98 2.03 -6.47
CA LEU A 88 -2.48 2.62 -5.22
C LEU A 88 -1.39 2.87 -4.18
N GLY A 89 -0.31 2.06 -4.13
CA GLY A 89 0.68 2.17 -3.06
C GLY A 89 0.02 2.22 -1.69
N ASP A 90 0.29 3.29 -0.92
CA ASP A 90 -0.32 3.51 0.41
C ASP A 90 -1.86 3.59 0.36
N GLY A 91 -2.46 3.93 -0.79
CA GLY A 91 -3.92 3.95 -0.97
C GLY A 91 -4.58 2.60 -0.74
N ILE A 92 -3.83 1.49 -0.83
CA ILE A 92 -4.34 0.17 -0.45
C ILE A 92 -4.82 0.18 0.99
N THR A 93 -4.02 0.69 1.91
CA THR A 93 -4.32 0.70 3.34
C THR A 93 -5.14 1.89 3.79
N GLU A 94 -5.05 3.02 3.10
CA GLU A 94 -5.69 4.26 3.51
C GLU A 94 -7.12 4.42 3.00
N THR A 95 -7.37 4.14 1.72
CA THR A 95 -8.65 4.52 1.08
C THR A 95 -9.37 3.39 0.36
N SER A 96 -8.69 2.27 0.02
CA SER A 96 -9.27 1.25 -0.86
C SER A 96 -10.58 0.67 -0.34
N HIS A 97 -10.72 0.45 0.96
CA HIS A 97 -11.95 -0.06 1.58
C HIS A 97 -13.11 0.94 1.47
N GLN A 98 -12.84 2.23 1.62
CA GLN A 98 -13.84 3.29 1.51
C GLN A 98 -14.34 3.44 0.07
N VAL A 99 -13.40 3.39 -0.89
CA VAL A 99 -13.74 3.47 -2.33
C VAL A 99 -14.54 2.24 -2.75
N MET A 100 -14.08 1.02 -2.39
CA MET A 100 -14.79 -0.21 -2.75
C MET A 100 -16.17 -0.29 -2.12
N ALA A 101 -16.34 0.18 -0.89
CA ALA A 101 -17.65 0.30 -0.28
C ALA A 101 -18.52 1.35 -0.98
N ALA A 102 -17.95 2.47 -1.42
CA ALA A 102 -18.69 3.54 -2.09
C ALA A 102 -19.23 3.13 -3.47
N VAL A 103 -18.49 2.30 -4.21
CA VAL A 103 -18.89 1.82 -5.54
C VAL A 103 -19.69 0.52 -5.52
N PHE A 104 -20.00 -0.03 -4.36
CA PHE A 104 -20.68 -1.32 -4.19
C PHE A 104 -21.97 -1.39 -5.01
N ASP A 105 -22.12 -2.45 -5.83
CA ASP A 105 -23.26 -2.61 -6.77
C ASP A 105 -24.43 -3.43 -6.19
N GLY A 106 -24.29 -3.93 -4.96
CA GLY A 106 -25.29 -4.78 -4.29
C GLY A 106 -24.93 -6.27 -4.30
N ASP A 107 -23.91 -6.70 -5.07
CA ASP A 107 -23.42 -8.07 -5.09
C ASP A 107 -22.12 -8.19 -4.26
N PRO A 108 -22.11 -8.88 -3.13
CA PRO A 108 -20.91 -9.01 -2.29
C PRO A 108 -19.86 -9.97 -2.87
N GLN A 109 -20.18 -10.72 -3.93
CA GLN A 109 -19.31 -11.77 -4.43
C GLN A 109 -17.91 -11.25 -4.84
N PRO A 110 -17.74 -10.09 -5.51
CA PRO A 110 -16.41 -9.55 -5.80
C PRO A 110 -15.55 -9.29 -4.54
N LEU A 111 -16.13 -8.78 -3.44
CA LEU A 111 -15.41 -8.64 -2.17
C LEU A 111 -15.03 -10.00 -1.59
N TYR A 112 -15.97 -10.96 -1.60
CA TYR A 112 -15.73 -12.32 -1.11
C TYR A 112 -14.59 -13.01 -1.87
N ASP A 113 -14.55 -12.83 -3.19
CA ASP A 113 -13.52 -13.40 -4.04
C ASP A 113 -12.13 -12.85 -3.71
N ILE A 114 -12.01 -11.52 -3.48
CA ILE A 114 -10.74 -10.90 -3.09
C ILE A 114 -10.32 -11.41 -1.70
N ILE A 115 -11.21 -11.39 -0.72
CA ILE A 115 -10.90 -11.80 0.65
C ILE A 115 -10.39 -13.25 0.70
N ARG A 116 -11.00 -14.15 -0.08
CA ARG A 116 -10.63 -15.57 -0.12
C ARG A 116 -9.42 -15.88 -0.96
N ASP A 117 -9.06 -15.03 -1.91
CA ASP A 117 -7.97 -15.29 -2.85
C ASP A 117 -6.59 -15.22 -2.18
N PRO A 118 -5.90 -16.35 -1.95
CA PRO A 118 -4.58 -16.33 -1.32
C PRO A 118 -3.48 -15.73 -2.21
N GLN A 119 -3.76 -15.48 -3.48
CA GLN A 119 -2.85 -14.82 -4.41
C GLN A 119 -3.00 -13.30 -4.39
N ALA A 120 -4.13 -12.78 -3.92
CA ALA A 120 -4.31 -11.34 -3.73
C ALA A 120 -3.45 -10.83 -2.57
N ASP A 121 -3.07 -9.55 -2.62
CA ASP A 121 -2.26 -8.93 -1.59
C ASP A 121 -2.94 -8.98 -0.21
N GLN A 122 -2.18 -9.26 0.85
CA GLN A 122 -2.74 -9.46 2.19
C GLN A 122 -3.36 -8.19 2.78
N PHE A 123 -2.85 -7.01 2.44
CA PHE A 123 -3.41 -5.74 2.90
C PHE A 123 -4.70 -5.41 2.14
N VAL A 124 -4.72 -5.66 0.83
CA VAL A 124 -5.95 -5.56 0.04
C VAL A 124 -7.03 -6.47 0.62
N ARG A 125 -6.72 -7.74 0.88
CA ARG A 125 -7.67 -8.70 1.47
C ARG A 125 -8.20 -8.23 2.82
N SER A 126 -7.32 -7.70 3.66
CA SER A 126 -7.67 -7.12 4.95
C SER A 126 -8.64 -5.96 4.77
N ARG A 127 -8.31 -5.01 3.91
CA ARG A 127 -9.16 -3.83 3.65
C ARG A 127 -10.48 -4.18 2.98
N MET A 128 -10.56 -5.28 2.23
CA MET A 128 -11.86 -5.75 1.69
C MET A 128 -12.76 -6.34 2.80
N CYS A 129 -12.20 -6.85 3.90
CA CYS A 129 -13.01 -7.16 5.09
C CYS A 129 -13.61 -5.89 5.72
N ASP A 130 -12.83 -4.80 5.77
CA ASP A 130 -13.33 -3.51 6.24
C ASP A 130 -14.38 -2.93 5.28
N ALA A 131 -14.18 -3.04 3.95
CA ALA A 131 -15.20 -2.66 2.97
C ALA A 131 -16.52 -3.43 3.16
N LEU A 132 -16.43 -4.73 3.44
CA LEU A 132 -17.59 -5.56 3.75
C LEU A 132 -18.33 -5.05 5.00
N ALA A 133 -17.59 -4.66 6.05
CA ALA A 133 -18.18 -4.08 7.24
C ALA A 133 -18.86 -2.75 6.93
N VAL A 134 -18.21 -1.88 6.16
CA VAL A 134 -18.76 -0.55 5.78
C VAL A 134 -20.05 -0.68 4.99
N VAL A 135 -20.12 -1.54 3.95
CA VAL A 135 -21.36 -1.74 3.17
C VAL A 135 -22.47 -2.33 4.02
N THR A 136 -22.13 -3.18 5.00
CA THR A 136 -23.10 -3.74 5.94
C THR A 136 -23.63 -2.67 6.90
N LEU A 137 -22.77 -1.83 7.46
CA LEU A 137 -23.15 -0.71 8.33
C LEU A 137 -23.97 0.35 7.57
N ALA A 138 -23.69 0.54 6.28
CA ALA A 138 -24.49 1.41 5.40
C ALA A 138 -25.88 0.81 5.05
N GLY A 139 -26.15 -0.44 5.40
CA GLY A 139 -27.42 -1.13 5.14
C GLY A 139 -27.57 -1.66 3.71
N GLU A 140 -26.47 -1.66 2.92
CA GLU A 140 -26.49 -2.19 1.54
C GLU A 140 -26.29 -3.70 1.48
N LEU A 141 -25.79 -4.32 2.56
CA LEU A 141 -25.68 -5.76 2.76
C LEU A 141 -26.29 -6.13 4.11
N SER A 142 -27.00 -7.27 4.18
CA SER A 142 -27.57 -7.71 5.45
C SER A 142 -26.47 -8.18 6.42
N ARG A 143 -26.64 -7.87 7.72
CA ARG A 143 -25.71 -8.29 8.77
C ARG A 143 -25.62 -9.83 8.86
N GLU A 144 -26.73 -10.54 8.63
CA GLU A 144 -26.79 -11.99 8.65
C GLU A 144 -25.96 -12.61 7.52
N GLU A 145 -25.95 -11.98 6.35
CA GLU A 145 -25.16 -12.43 5.20
C GLU A 145 -23.68 -12.20 5.44
N ALA A 146 -23.28 -11.01 5.89
CA ALA A 146 -21.91 -10.69 6.27
C ALA A 146 -21.41 -11.63 7.38
N ALA A 147 -22.20 -11.88 8.43
CA ALA A 147 -21.86 -12.78 9.52
C ALA A 147 -21.68 -14.22 9.04
N ARG A 148 -22.54 -14.68 8.13
CA ARG A 148 -22.42 -16.02 7.51
C ARG A 148 -21.12 -16.16 6.74
N PHE A 149 -20.79 -15.18 5.92
CA PHE A 149 -19.54 -15.15 5.17
C PHE A 149 -18.31 -15.14 6.10
N LEU A 150 -18.26 -14.22 7.07
CA LEU A 150 -17.15 -14.11 8.01
C LEU A 150 -16.96 -15.40 8.84
N ARG A 151 -18.05 -16.08 9.20
CA ARG A 151 -17.99 -17.38 9.89
C ARG A 151 -17.35 -18.45 9.00
N THR A 152 -17.71 -18.50 7.72
CA THR A 152 -17.14 -19.44 6.74
C THR A 152 -15.65 -19.16 6.52
N CYS A 153 -15.25 -17.91 6.52
CA CYS A 153 -13.84 -17.48 6.40
C CYS A 153 -12.94 -18.15 7.45
N TYR A 154 -13.42 -18.40 8.67
CA TYR A 154 -12.57 -19.06 9.68
C TYR A 154 -12.02 -20.41 9.22
N SER A 155 -12.76 -21.16 8.39
CA SER A 155 -12.32 -22.46 7.84
C SER A 155 -11.64 -22.35 6.48
N GLU A 156 -11.92 -21.31 5.70
CA GLU A 156 -11.52 -21.20 4.29
C GLU A 156 -10.32 -20.28 4.07
N LEU A 157 -10.11 -19.27 4.91
CA LEU A 157 -9.01 -18.32 4.70
C LEU A 157 -7.64 -18.98 4.77
N MET A 158 -6.82 -18.65 3.80
CA MET A 158 -5.42 -19.01 3.71
C MET A 158 -4.57 -17.72 3.63
N PRO A 159 -3.35 -17.73 4.15
CA PRO A 159 -2.69 -18.82 4.87
C PRO A 159 -3.22 -18.99 6.30
N ARG A 160 -2.99 -20.15 6.91
CA ARG A 160 -3.38 -20.44 8.30
C ARG A 160 -2.19 -20.24 9.25
N TYR A 161 -1.59 -19.06 9.14
CA TYR A 161 -0.55 -18.53 9.99
C TYR A 161 -0.66 -16.99 9.95
N ASP A 162 0.21 -16.27 10.61
CA ASP A 162 0.20 -14.81 10.66
C ASP A 162 0.13 -14.17 9.26
N CYS A 163 -0.99 -13.44 9.04
CA CYS A 163 -1.26 -12.75 7.79
C CYS A 163 -2.29 -11.64 8.02
N PHE A 164 -2.11 -10.49 7.39
CA PHE A 164 -2.97 -9.32 7.58
C PHE A 164 -4.45 -9.56 7.24
N VAL A 165 -4.79 -10.52 6.39
CA VAL A 165 -6.20 -10.86 6.13
C VAL A 165 -6.95 -11.26 7.42
N TRP A 166 -6.26 -11.89 8.39
CA TRP A 166 -6.87 -12.25 9.67
C TRP A 166 -7.11 -11.04 10.57
N GLN A 167 -6.30 -9.98 10.42
CA GLN A 167 -6.55 -8.71 11.10
C GLN A 167 -7.81 -8.05 10.55
N GLY A 168 -7.97 -7.95 9.23
CA GLY A 168 -9.21 -7.45 8.63
C GLY A 168 -10.43 -8.29 8.97
N TRP A 169 -10.28 -9.62 8.96
CA TRP A 169 -11.37 -10.54 9.32
C TRP A 169 -11.87 -10.29 10.74
N GLN A 170 -11.00 -10.20 11.74
CA GLN A 170 -11.40 -9.94 13.12
C GLN A 170 -11.91 -8.51 13.31
N SER A 171 -11.34 -7.52 12.58
CA SER A 171 -11.81 -6.12 12.58
C SER A 171 -13.27 -6.05 12.09
N ALA A 172 -13.59 -6.67 10.96
CA ALA A 172 -14.95 -6.71 10.44
C ALA A 172 -15.96 -7.36 11.44
N ILE A 173 -15.54 -8.41 12.14
CA ILE A 173 -16.35 -9.06 13.20
C ILE A 173 -16.62 -8.07 14.35
N ALA A 174 -15.59 -7.35 14.80
CA ALA A 174 -15.71 -6.36 15.85
C ALA A 174 -16.61 -5.18 15.42
N LEU A 175 -16.33 -4.58 14.25
CA LEU A 175 -17.10 -3.46 13.70
C LEU A 175 -18.59 -3.78 13.54
N LEU A 176 -18.91 -5.01 13.15
CA LEU A 176 -20.28 -5.46 13.03
C LEU A 176 -20.89 -5.89 14.37
N GLY A 177 -20.15 -5.88 15.49
CA GLY A 177 -20.64 -6.27 16.80
C GLY A 177 -21.09 -7.75 16.87
N LEU A 178 -20.40 -8.65 16.14
CA LEU A 178 -20.76 -10.08 16.06
C LEU A 178 -20.25 -10.86 17.28
N ALA A 179 -20.82 -10.60 18.47
CA ALA A 179 -20.40 -11.18 19.74
C ALA A 179 -20.39 -12.73 19.74
N GLU A 180 -21.26 -13.35 18.97
CA GLU A 180 -21.35 -14.82 18.81
C GLU A 180 -20.14 -15.42 18.08
N MET A 181 -19.27 -14.59 17.51
CA MET A 181 -18.04 -15.04 16.85
C MET A 181 -16.77 -14.82 17.71
N ARG A 182 -16.91 -14.26 18.91
CA ARG A 182 -15.81 -13.96 19.83
C ARG A 182 -14.87 -15.15 20.05
N ASP A 183 -15.43 -16.34 20.28
CA ASP A 183 -14.63 -17.55 20.53
C ASP A 183 -13.85 -18.02 19.28
N LEU A 184 -14.38 -17.79 18.07
CA LEU A 184 -13.67 -18.06 16.83
C LEU A 184 -12.47 -17.09 16.65
N VAL A 185 -12.66 -15.81 16.96
CA VAL A 185 -11.58 -14.83 16.93
C VAL A 185 -10.51 -15.19 17.94
N LYS A 186 -10.91 -15.54 19.19
CA LYS A 186 -9.95 -15.99 20.20
C LYS A 186 -9.14 -17.20 19.72
N GLN A 187 -9.76 -18.18 19.09
CA GLN A 187 -9.07 -19.34 18.52
C GLN A 187 -8.07 -18.92 17.42
N ALA A 188 -8.38 -17.91 16.60
CA ALA A 188 -7.46 -17.42 15.58
C ALA A 188 -6.19 -16.79 16.21
N PHE A 189 -6.35 -16.01 17.29
CA PHE A 189 -5.22 -15.51 18.09
C PHE A 189 -4.42 -16.64 18.72
N ASP A 190 -5.07 -17.59 19.39
CA ASP A 190 -4.43 -18.72 20.07
C ASP A 190 -3.64 -19.61 19.08
N ARG A 191 -4.03 -19.64 17.80
CA ARG A 191 -3.34 -20.36 16.72
C ARG A 191 -2.26 -19.55 16.02
N GLY A 192 -2.05 -18.29 16.38
CA GLY A 192 -1.06 -17.40 15.77
C GLY A 192 -1.42 -16.95 14.35
N PHE A 193 -2.71 -16.82 14.02
CA PHE A 193 -3.15 -16.25 12.74
C PHE A 193 -3.11 -14.72 12.75
N VAL A 194 -3.18 -14.11 13.92
CA VAL A 194 -3.03 -12.66 14.16
C VAL A 194 -1.80 -12.46 15.02
N ASP A 195 -0.87 -11.62 14.58
CA ASP A 195 0.31 -11.28 15.37
C ASP A 195 -0.07 -10.36 16.53
N PRO A 196 0.08 -10.81 17.78
CA PRO A 196 -0.27 -10.01 18.95
C PRO A 196 0.65 -8.81 19.18
N SER A 197 1.79 -8.71 18.49
CA SER A 197 2.68 -7.54 18.56
C SER A 197 2.06 -6.32 17.83
N TRP A 198 1.22 -6.54 16.83
CA TRP A 198 0.49 -5.50 16.11
C TRP A 198 -0.88 -5.24 16.74
N LEU A 199 -1.61 -6.30 17.07
CA LEU A 199 -2.98 -6.22 17.56
C LEU A 199 -3.28 -7.35 18.54
N GLY A 200 -3.36 -7.04 19.83
CA GLY A 200 -3.70 -8.03 20.87
C GLY A 200 -5.22 -8.30 20.93
N PHE A 201 -5.60 -9.50 21.39
CA PHE A 201 -7.01 -9.89 21.52
C PHE A 201 -7.86 -8.88 22.34
N HIS A 202 -7.26 -8.20 23.32
CA HIS A 202 -7.93 -7.18 24.11
C HIS A 202 -8.39 -5.95 23.30
N HIS A 203 -7.69 -5.63 22.19
CA HIS A 203 -8.14 -4.59 21.27
C HIS A 203 -9.41 -5.02 20.55
N PHE A 204 -9.44 -6.27 20.05
CA PHE A 204 -10.66 -6.83 19.47
C PHE A 204 -11.85 -6.77 20.47
N GLU A 205 -11.63 -7.14 21.74
CA GLU A 205 -12.69 -7.10 22.76
C GLU A 205 -13.18 -5.67 22.97
N LYS A 206 -12.26 -4.69 23.05
CA LYS A 206 -12.61 -3.27 23.20
C LYS A 206 -13.43 -2.77 22.01
N ASP A 207 -13.03 -3.08 20.80
CA ASP A 207 -13.72 -2.65 19.57
C ASP A 207 -15.09 -3.30 19.45
N LEU A 208 -15.19 -4.61 19.76
CA LEU A 208 -16.45 -5.35 19.80
C LEU A 208 -17.43 -4.76 20.83
N GLU A 209 -16.95 -4.47 22.05
CA GLU A 209 -17.76 -3.85 23.10
C GLU A 209 -18.18 -2.43 22.67
N GLY A 210 -17.27 -1.67 22.05
CA GLY A 210 -17.56 -0.36 21.50
C GLY A 210 -18.67 -0.39 20.45
N ALA A 211 -18.64 -1.37 19.55
CA ALA A 211 -19.66 -1.56 18.52
C ALA A 211 -21.02 -1.97 19.14
N ILE A 212 -21.04 -2.90 20.12
CA ILE A 212 -22.26 -3.36 20.77
C ILE A 212 -22.92 -2.23 21.58
N SER A 213 -22.11 -1.47 22.32
CA SER A 213 -22.60 -0.36 23.15
C SER A 213 -22.83 0.94 22.38
N ASN A 214 -22.42 1.00 21.11
CA ASN A 214 -22.42 2.21 20.29
C ASN A 214 -21.69 3.37 21.00
N SER A 215 -20.51 3.08 21.54
CA SER A 215 -19.71 4.05 22.28
C SER A 215 -19.34 5.26 21.42
N SER A 216 -19.09 6.42 22.05
CA SER A 216 -18.68 7.64 21.32
C SER A 216 -17.38 7.44 20.54
N GLU A 217 -16.42 6.70 21.11
CA GLU A 217 -15.15 6.36 20.47
C GLU A 217 -15.37 5.51 19.20
N PHE A 218 -16.27 4.53 19.27
CA PHE A 218 -16.66 3.73 18.12
C PHE A 218 -17.32 4.57 17.02
N VAL A 219 -18.30 5.41 17.40
CA VAL A 219 -18.97 6.31 16.44
C VAL A 219 -17.97 7.26 15.76
N ASP A 220 -16.98 7.77 16.50
CA ASP A 220 -15.96 8.65 15.94
C ASP A 220 -14.99 7.89 15.01
N SER A 221 -14.68 6.63 15.29
CA SER A 221 -13.90 5.77 14.36
C SER A 221 -14.65 5.51 13.05
N LEU A 222 -15.96 5.26 13.14
CA LEU A 222 -16.81 5.11 11.94
C LEU A 222 -16.76 6.36 11.05
N LYS A 223 -16.85 7.54 11.65
CA LYS A 223 -16.82 8.81 10.89
C LYS A 223 -15.49 9.09 10.21
N ARG A 224 -14.39 8.61 10.76
CA ARG A 224 -13.04 8.86 10.23
C ARG A 224 -12.62 7.81 9.22
N GLU A 225 -12.72 6.54 9.57
CA GLU A 225 -12.09 5.46 8.85
C GLU A 225 -13.11 4.53 8.16
N PHE A 226 -14.14 4.10 8.89
CA PHE A 226 -15.07 3.08 8.39
C PHE A 226 -16.34 3.71 7.79
N ARG A 227 -16.15 4.54 6.79
CA ARG A 227 -17.21 5.26 6.06
C ARG A 227 -17.03 5.10 4.54
N LEU A 228 -18.01 5.51 3.78
CA LEU A 228 -17.86 5.61 2.34
C LEU A 228 -16.87 6.74 1.99
N PHE A 229 -16.12 6.57 0.91
CA PHE A 229 -15.20 7.59 0.43
C PHE A 229 -15.94 8.91 0.16
N GLY A 230 -15.33 10.01 0.53
CA GLY A 230 -15.89 11.37 0.45
C GLY A 230 -15.39 12.17 -0.74
N ASP A 231 -15.13 13.46 -0.52
CA ASP A 231 -14.60 14.38 -1.54
C ASP A 231 -13.11 14.08 -1.82
N THR A 232 -12.77 13.84 -3.07
CA THR A 232 -11.40 13.47 -3.48
C THR A 232 -10.38 14.54 -3.11
N VAL A 233 -10.73 15.82 -3.18
CA VAL A 233 -9.80 16.91 -2.83
C VAL A 233 -9.58 16.97 -1.32
N GLU A 234 -10.65 16.86 -0.53
CA GLU A 234 -10.56 16.88 0.94
C GLU A 234 -9.78 15.66 1.47
N GLU A 235 -10.00 14.48 0.87
CA GLU A 235 -9.37 13.22 1.32
C GLU A 235 -7.87 13.14 0.95
N LEU A 236 -7.46 13.73 -0.18
CA LEU A 236 -6.12 13.53 -0.71
C LEU A 236 -5.20 14.75 -0.56
N SER A 237 -5.72 15.96 -0.25
CA SER A 237 -4.90 17.19 -0.22
C SER A 237 -3.77 17.15 0.81
N ASP A 238 -3.95 16.44 1.91
CA ASP A 238 -2.94 16.31 2.96
C ASP A 238 -1.98 15.12 2.77
N TRP A 239 -2.13 14.38 1.67
CA TRP A 239 -1.26 13.25 1.39
C TRP A 239 0.16 13.71 1.07
N HIS A 240 1.13 13.00 1.63
CA HIS A 240 2.54 13.34 1.48
C HIS A 240 2.98 13.48 0.02
N CYS A 241 2.48 12.61 -0.88
CA CYS A 241 2.81 12.64 -2.31
C CYS A 241 2.36 13.92 -3.04
N PHE A 242 1.42 14.69 -2.47
CA PHE A 242 0.96 15.98 -3.00
C PHE A 242 1.53 17.17 -2.23
N SER A 243 2.34 16.96 -1.18
CA SER A 243 2.94 18.03 -0.39
C SER A 243 4.07 18.73 -1.14
N GLU A 244 4.20 20.05 -0.95
CA GLU A 244 5.31 20.84 -1.54
C GLU A 244 6.66 20.23 -1.23
N LYS A 245 6.87 19.81 0.02
CA LYS A 245 8.13 19.19 0.45
C LYS A 245 8.47 17.92 -0.34
N TYR A 246 7.51 17.05 -0.57
CA TYR A 246 7.73 15.82 -1.35
C TYR A 246 8.06 16.14 -2.80
N LEU A 247 7.35 17.11 -3.39
CA LEU A 247 7.57 17.53 -4.77
C LEU A 247 8.96 18.14 -4.96
N GLU A 248 9.43 18.98 -4.02
CA GLU A 248 10.80 19.49 -4.01
C GLU A 248 11.84 18.36 -3.92
N GLU A 249 11.60 17.37 -3.05
CA GLU A 249 12.49 16.21 -2.93
C GLU A 249 12.51 15.32 -4.19
N VAL A 250 11.39 15.22 -4.90
CA VAL A 250 11.32 14.49 -6.19
C VAL A 250 12.10 15.25 -7.25
N GLU A 251 11.89 16.57 -7.39
CA GLU A 251 12.58 17.42 -8.35
C GLU A 251 14.10 17.38 -8.12
N GLU A 252 14.54 17.46 -6.87
CA GLU A 252 15.96 17.38 -6.54
C GLU A 252 16.56 16.01 -6.89
N ARG A 253 15.82 14.92 -6.63
CA ARG A 253 16.25 13.57 -7.02
C ARG A 253 16.33 13.38 -8.53
N GLU A 254 15.41 13.95 -9.28
CA GLU A 254 15.44 13.92 -10.76
C GLU A 254 16.63 14.71 -11.30
N LYS A 255 16.88 15.91 -10.77
CA LYS A 255 18.05 16.71 -11.11
C LYS A 255 19.35 15.96 -10.84
N GLN A 256 19.50 15.33 -9.68
CA GLN A 256 20.66 14.51 -9.35
C GLN A 256 20.81 13.30 -10.29
N ARG A 257 19.71 12.69 -10.71
CA ARG A 257 19.72 11.60 -11.70
C ARG A 257 20.18 12.08 -13.07
N GLU A 258 19.71 13.26 -13.48
CA GLU A 258 20.07 13.85 -14.76
C GLU A 258 21.55 14.27 -14.77
N GLU A 259 22.04 14.93 -13.72
CA GLU A 259 23.46 15.28 -13.55
C GLU A 259 24.34 14.02 -13.57
N ARG A 260 23.90 12.94 -12.90
CA ARG A 260 24.61 11.64 -12.92
C ARG A 260 24.61 11.01 -14.31
N ARG A 261 23.50 11.14 -15.04
CA ARG A 261 23.39 10.65 -16.43
C ARG A 261 24.35 11.42 -17.32
N GLN A 262 24.33 12.77 -17.25
CA GLN A 262 25.24 13.63 -18.00
C GLN A 262 26.71 13.31 -17.68
N TRP A 263 27.07 13.18 -16.40
CA TRP A 263 28.41 12.77 -16.00
C TRP A 263 28.86 11.43 -16.59
N LEU A 264 27.94 10.47 -16.69
CA LEU A 264 28.20 9.15 -17.28
C LEU A 264 28.36 9.20 -18.81
N PHE A 265 27.70 10.15 -19.47
CA PHE A 265 27.75 10.29 -20.93
C PHE A 265 28.78 11.31 -21.43
N GLU A 266 29.07 12.36 -20.67
CA GLU A 266 30.06 13.41 -21.03
C GLU A 266 31.47 13.09 -20.58
N GLY A 267 31.66 12.06 -19.73
CA GLY A 267 33.00 11.59 -19.35
C GLY A 267 33.75 11.10 -20.57
N ASP A 268 34.86 11.82 -20.89
CA ASP A 268 35.83 11.47 -21.92
C ASP A 268 36.10 9.96 -21.92
N GLU A 269 36.01 9.30 -23.09
CA GLU A 269 36.21 7.85 -23.23
C GLU A 269 37.58 7.40 -22.66
N THR A 270 38.53 8.32 -22.52
CA THR A 270 39.86 8.07 -21.94
C THR A 270 39.88 7.97 -20.42
N SER A 271 38.85 8.47 -19.72
CA SER A 271 38.74 8.46 -18.25
C SER A 271 37.77 7.39 -17.69
N ARG A 272 37.12 6.62 -18.56
CA ARG A 272 36.26 5.50 -18.11
C ARG A 272 37.13 4.34 -17.60
N PRO A 273 36.97 3.92 -16.34
CA PRO A 273 37.64 2.70 -15.91
C PRO A 273 37.21 1.55 -16.82
N THR A 274 38.18 0.83 -17.36
CA THR A 274 37.90 -0.36 -18.16
C THR A 274 37.02 -1.33 -17.37
N ARG A 275 36.27 -2.18 -18.08
CA ARG A 275 35.48 -3.23 -17.42
C ARG A 275 36.33 -4.07 -16.46
N LEU A 276 37.59 -4.23 -16.78
CA LEU A 276 38.57 -4.95 -15.95
C LEU A 276 38.88 -4.18 -14.65
N GLU A 277 39.10 -2.86 -14.72
CA GLU A 277 39.35 -2.00 -13.56
C GLU A 277 38.12 -1.89 -12.65
N THR A 278 36.93 -1.84 -13.24
CA THR A 278 35.65 -1.85 -12.50
C THR A 278 35.48 -3.19 -11.77
N LEU A 279 35.75 -4.31 -12.43
CA LEU A 279 35.72 -5.62 -11.80
C LEU A 279 36.79 -5.78 -10.72
N GLN A 280 38.00 -5.28 -10.96
CA GLN A 280 39.08 -5.27 -9.97
C GLN A 280 38.72 -4.45 -8.71
N ARG A 281 38.01 -3.33 -8.86
CA ARG A 281 37.49 -2.55 -7.73
C ARG A 281 36.38 -3.27 -6.96
N ILE A 282 35.47 -3.93 -7.68
CA ILE A 282 34.35 -4.68 -7.06
C ILE A 282 34.86 -5.93 -6.34
N PHE A 283 35.88 -6.60 -6.92
CA PHE A 283 36.46 -7.84 -6.38
C PHE A 283 37.77 -7.63 -5.60
N ALA A 284 38.17 -6.34 -5.39
CA ALA A 284 39.31 -6.06 -4.53
C ALA A 284 39.04 -6.61 -3.13
N PRO A 285 39.93 -7.42 -2.56
CA PRO A 285 39.75 -7.90 -1.19
C PRO A 285 39.60 -6.71 -0.26
N ALA A 286 38.61 -6.74 0.62
CA ALA A 286 38.42 -5.71 1.64
C ALA A 286 39.71 -5.62 2.49
N THR A 287 40.48 -4.58 2.27
CA THR A 287 41.71 -4.35 3.04
C THR A 287 41.32 -3.72 4.38
N ASN A 288 41.63 -4.41 5.47
CA ASN A 288 41.48 -3.83 6.80
C ASN A 288 42.50 -2.67 6.95
N PRO A 289 42.07 -1.40 6.99
CA PRO A 289 42.97 -0.26 7.13
C PRO A 289 43.77 -0.27 8.47
N ASN A 290 43.29 -1.03 9.42
CA ASN A 290 43.87 -1.15 10.76
C ASN A 290 44.65 -2.47 10.99
N LYS A 291 45.04 -3.19 9.92
CA LYS A 291 45.73 -4.48 10.01
C LYS A 291 47.07 -4.44 10.81
N HIS A 292 47.66 -3.26 10.92
CA HIS A 292 48.91 -3.01 11.66
C HIS A 292 48.66 -2.55 13.10
N VAL A 293 47.42 -2.40 13.53
CA VAL A 293 47.05 -2.03 14.90
C VAL A 293 46.92 -3.30 15.74
N GLY A 294 47.75 -3.46 16.75
CA GLY A 294 47.66 -4.59 17.69
C GLY A 294 46.41 -4.56 18.55
N ARG A 295 45.87 -5.70 18.91
CA ARG A 295 44.64 -5.81 19.73
C ARG A 295 44.68 -4.99 21.03
N ASN A 296 45.85 -4.81 21.58
CA ASN A 296 46.07 -4.09 22.86
C ASN A 296 46.51 -2.62 22.67
N ASP A 297 46.77 -2.18 21.45
CA ASP A 297 47.18 -0.82 21.15
C ASP A 297 46.02 0.18 21.36
N PRO A 298 46.33 1.47 21.57
CA PRO A 298 45.32 2.52 21.61
C PRO A 298 44.48 2.51 20.32
N CYS A 299 43.16 2.66 20.45
CA CYS A 299 42.30 2.63 19.30
C CYS A 299 42.54 3.86 18.40
N PRO A 300 42.73 3.69 17.09
CA PRO A 300 43.00 4.79 16.16
C PRO A 300 41.82 5.79 16.01
N CYS A 301 40.61 5.47 16.51
CA CYS A 301 39.49 6.38 16.56
C CYS A 301 39.61 7.49 17.63
N GLY A 302 40.67 7.52 18.42
CA GLY A 302 40.90 8.55 19.45
C GLY A 302 40.08 8.35 20.74
N SER A 303 39.38 7.22 20.91
CA SER A 303 38.52 6.97 22.09
C SER A 303 39.28 6.71 23.40
N GLY A 304 40.64 6.61 23.40
CA GLY A 304 41.47 6.26 24.53
C GLY A 304 41.35 4.80 25.01
N LYS A 305 40.49 3.99 24.39
CA LYS A 305 40.29 2.56 24.70
C LYS A 305 41.25 1.70 23.87
N LYS A 306 41.57 0.48 24.38
CA LYS A 306 42.31 -0.52 23.62
C LYS A 306 41.51 -0.93 22.38
N TYR A 307 42.17 -1.16 21.23
CA TYR A 307 41.53 -1.48 19.94
C TYR A 307 40.55 -2.65 20.06
N LYS A 308 40.88 -3.71 20.79
CA LYS A 308 40.00 -4.87 21.05
C LYS A 308 38.73 -4.55 21.84
N LYS A 309 38.67 -3.44 22.57
CA LYS A 309 37.49 -2.99 23.34
C LYS A 309 36.78 -1.80 22.71
N CYS A 310 37.06 -1.51 21.46
CA CYS A 310 36.51 -0.41 20.70
C CYS A 310 36.21 -0.86 19.25
N CYS A 311 36.90 -0.35 18.28
CA CYS A 311 36.60 -0.58 16.87
C CYS A 311 36.80 -2.02 16.37
N LEU A 312 37.53 -2.87 17.09
CA LEU A 312 37.64 -4.30 16.76
C LEU A 312 36.36 -5.10 17.10
N GLN A 313 35.50 -4.59 17.99
CA GLN A 313 34.23 -5.22 18.36
C GLN A 313 33.03 -4.62 17.57
N ALA A 314 33.23 -3.52 16.87
CA ALA A 314 32.22 -3.00 15.95
C ALA A 314 32.15 -3.97 14.76
N GLU A 315 31.08 -4.73 14.64
CA GLU A 315 30.81 -5.57 13.47
C GLU A 315 30.85 -4.69 12.21
N PRO A 316 31.57 -5.09 11.15
CA PRO A 316 31.48 -4.41 9.90
C PRO A 316 30.03 -4.50 9.42
N VAL A 317 29.34 -3.36 9.24
CA VAL A 317 28.03 -3.34 8.62
C VAL A 317 28.18 -3.99 7.25
N PRO A 318 27.54 -5.13 6.97
CA PRO A 318 27.65 -5.78 5.67
C PRO A 318 26.97 -4.90 4.62
N ILE A 319 27.75 -4.28 3.74
CA ILE A 319 27.22 -3.75 2.48
C ILE A 319 26.99 -4.97 1.58
N VAL A 320 25.89 -5.67 1.79
CA VAL A 320 25.42 -6.69 0.85
C VAL A 320 24.24 -6.14 0.08
N GLN A 321 24.54 -5.44 -1.01
CA GLN A 321 23.60 -5.40 -2.11
C GLN A 321 23.68 -6.74 -2.83
N THR A 322 22.81 -7.67 -2.51
CA THR A 322 22.63 -8.91 -3.26
C THR A 322 21.91 -8.63 -4.56
N PHE A 323 22.69 -8.37 -5.62
CA PHE A 323 22.17 -8.53 -6.97
C PHE A 323 21.95 -10.02 -7.21
N LYS A 324 20.70 -10.47 -7.25
CA LYS A 324 20.33 -11.77 -7.84
C LYS A 324 20.35 -11.61 -9.36
N PRO A 325 21.15 -12.38 -10.12
CA PRO A 325 21.03 -12.37 -11.58
C PRO A 325 19.70 -13.02 -11.96
N ARG A 326 18.92 -12.32 -12.80
CA ARG A 326 17.77 -12.93 -13.49
C ARG A 326 18.32 -14.04 -14.38
N SER A 327 17.90 -15.27 -14.13
CA SER A 327 18.09 -16.40 -15.04
C SER A 327 17.24 -16.17 -16.28
N ALA A 328 17.92 -16.09 -17.45
CA ALA A 328 17.29 -16.22 -18.74
C ALA A 328 16.86 -17.67 -18.94
N ALA A 329 15.58 -17.91 -19.21
CA ALA A 329 15.02 -19.00 -20.01
C ALA A 329 13.64 -18.54 -20.50
#